data_89ce90fd1f5b978ea967eb405a88a224
#
_entry.id   89ce90fd1f5b978ea967eb405a88a224
#
_cell.length_a   1.000
_cell.length_b   1.000
_cell.length_c   1.000
_cell.angle_alpha   90.00
_cell.angle_beta   90.00
_cell.angle_gamma   90.00
#
_symmetry.space_group_name_H-M   'P 1'
#
loop_
_entity.id
_entity.type
_entity.pdbx_description
1 polymer ?
#
loop_
_entity_poly.entity_id
_entity_poly.type
_entity_poly.pdbx_seq_one_letter_code
_entity_poly.pdbx_strand_id
1 'polypeptide(L)'
;YLSAILGFERFRAGQFGVRHYCTVGLNSKEANDEELAEAVMDILPRFALKEGVVAIGEIGYDEQTALEDRYFRAQLELAKETALPVLIHTPHRDKMRGTLRSLDVCEEHGIDPSLVIVDHNNEETIDTVLERGYWAAFSIYPSTKMGSERMVSLLTRYGAERVIVDSACDWGISEPLAVAKTAQLALERGVPRAAVELACYGNALAAYGQSGQMQESDWLDPASIDQTELYAGNSILRGGREPVIEAPKVRRTAGDLDIR
;
A
#
# COMPACT_ATOMS: atom_id res chain seq x y z
N TYR A 1 -14.16 -5.61 6.56
CA TYR A 1 -12.95 -4.82 6.35
C TYR A 1 -12.65 -4.62 4.86
N LEU A 2 -12.42 -5.70 4.07
CA LEU A 2 -12.08 -5.64 2.63
C LEU A 2 -13.08 -4.79 1.81
N SER A 3 -14.39 -4.94 2.06
CA SER A 3 -15.40 -4.12 1.39
C SER A 3 -15.31 -2.63 1.75
N ALA A 4 -14.93 -2.32 2.99
CA ALA A 4 -14.77 -0.93 3.42
C ALA A 4 -13.57 -0.27 2.73
N ILE A 5 -12.44 -0.94 2.67
CA ILE A 5 -11.22 -0.42 2.01
C ILE A 5 -11.43 -0.23 0.51
N LEU A 6 -11.95 -1.24 -0.17
CA LEU A 6 -12.14 -1.21 -1.63
C LEU A 6 -13.28 -0.31 -2.08
N GLY A 7 -14.28 -0.09 -1.24
CA GLY A 7 -15.42 0.75 -1.54
C GLY A 7 -15.32 2.13 -0.90
N PHE A 8 -15.62 2.20 0.39
CA PHE A 8 -15.80 3.46 1.10
C PHE A 8 -14.51 4.29 1.21
N GLU A 9 -13.40 3.69 1.60
CA GLU A 9 -12.13 4.42 1.74
C GLU A 9 -11.60 4.89 0.38
N ARG A 10 -11.74 4.07 -0.65
CA ARG A 10 -11.39 4.46 -2.02
C ARG A 10 -12.24 5.63 -2.52
N PHE A 11 -13.55 5.59 -2.28
CA PHE A 11 -14.45 6.72 -2.58
C PHE A 11 -14.03 7.96 -1.79
N ARG A 12 -13.81 7.83 -0.48
CA ARG A 12 -13.42 8.95 0.39
C ARG A 12 -12.09 9.58 -0.03
N ALA A 13 -11.09 8.78 -0.35
CA ALA A 13 -9.81 9.26 -0.85
C ALA A 13 -9.98 10.05 -2.17
N GLY A 14 -10.81 9.57 -3.06
CA GLY A 14 -11.15 10.25 -4.32
C GLY A 14 -11.75 11.64 -4.13
N GLN A 15 -12.48 11.89 -3.03
CA GLN A 15 -13.00 13.22 -2.71
C GLN A 15 -11.89 14.26 -2.43
N PHE A 16 -10.69 13.81 -2.14
CA PHE A 16 -9.51 14.64 -1.89
C PHE A 16 -8.48 14.58 -3.03
N GLY A 17 -8.85 14.04 -4.19
CA GLY A 17 -7.94 13.87 -5.32
C GLY A 17 -6.88 12.77 -5.14
N VAL A 18 -7.06 11.89 -4.15
CA VAL A 18 -6.16 10.78 -3.89
C VAL A 18 -6.67 9.54 -4.62
N ARG A 19 -5.86 8.97 -5.50
CA ARG A 19 -6.14 7.66 -6.08
C ARG A 19 -5.72 6.59 -5.09
N HIS A 20 -6.70 5.83 -4.62
CA HIS A 20 -6.50 4.80 -3.61
C HIS A 20 -6.50 3.42 -4.26
N TYR A 21 -5.39 2.72 -4.04
CA TYR A 21 -5.21 1.32 -4.37
C TYR A 21 -4.93 0.54 -3.09
N CYS A 22 -5.14 -0.76 -3.10
CA CYS A 22 -4.79 -1.59 -1.96
C CYS A 22 -4.29 -2.97 -2.37
N THR A 23 -3.59 -3.60 -1.46
CA THR A 23 -3.32 -5.02 -1.49
C THR A 23 -4.35 -5.74 -0.63
N VAL A 24 -4.61 -7.01 -0.91
CA VAL A 24 -5.53 -7.84 -0.14
C VAL A 24 -4.87 -9.16 0.21
N GLY A 25 -5.03 -9.60 1.45
CA GLY A 25 -4.43 -10.82 1.94
C GLY A 25 -4.90 -11.18 3.34
N LEU A 26 -4.50 -12.37 3.78
CA LEU A 26 -4.53 -12.81 5.16
C LEU A 26 -3.18 -12.46 5.78
N ASN A 27 -3.18 -11.59 6.78
CA ASN A 27 -1.97 -11.19 7.49
C ASN A 27 -1.34 -12.39 8.23
N SER A 28 -0.01 -12.45 8.28
CA SER A 28 0.72 -13.55 8.91
C SER A 28 0.31 -13.80 10.36
N LYS A 29 0.06 -12.75 11.15
CA LYS A 29 -0.39 -12.91 12.54
C LYS A 29 -1.77 -13.56 12.65
N GLU A 30 -2.70 -13.17 11.78
CA GLU A 30 -4.05 -13.71 11.71
C GLU A 30 -4.05 -15.16 11.19
N ALA A 31 -3.05 -15.56 10.43
CA ALA A 31 -2.87 -16.93 9.96
C ALA A 31 -2.72 -17.96 11.07
N ASN A 32 -2.37 -17.54 12.29
CA ASN A 32 -2.27 -18.41 13.47
C ASN A 32 -3.62 -18.68 14.15
N ASP A 33 -4.69 -17.98 13.74
CA ASP A 33 -6.08 -18.32 14.06
C ASP A 33 -6.68 -19.08 12.88
N GLU A 34 -6.70 -20.40 12.94
CA GLU A 34 -7.08 -21.25 11.81
C GLU A 34 -8.54 -21.03 11.37
N GLU A 35 -9.47 -20.79 12.29
CA GLU A 35 -10.88 -20.51 11.96
C GLU A 35 -11.01 -19.19 11.19
N LEU A 36 -10.36 -18.15 11.68
CA LEU A 36 -10.30 -16.86 10.98
C LEU A 36 -9.62 -16.98 9.63
N ALA A 37 -8.49 -17.68 9.58
CA ALA A 37 -7.71 -17.86 8.37
C ALA A 37 -8.51 -18.59 7.27
N GLU A 38 -9.20 -19.67 7.60
CA GLU A 38 -10.07 -20.39 6.67
C GLU A 38 -11.21 -19.50 6.16
N ALA A 39 -11.86 -18.74 7.04
CA ALA A 39 -12.93 -17.83 6.67
C ALA A 39 -12.45 -16.71 5.73
N VAL A 40 -11.25 -16.17 5.97
CA VAL A 40 -10.64 -15.15 5.08
C VAL A 40 -10.29 -15.77 3.73
N MET A 41 -9.62 -16.92 3.71
CA MET A 41 -9.21 -17.58 2.47
C MET A 41 -10.38 -17.98 1.58
N ASP A 42 -11.55 -18.31 2.15
CA ASP A 42 -12.76 -18.62 1.39
C ASP A 42 -13.28 -17.41 0.59
N ILE A 43 -13.15 -16.21 1.13
CA ILE A 43 -13.65 -14.99 0.50
C ILE A 43 -12.61 -14.24 -0.32
N LEU A 44 -11.32 -14.38 0.01
CA LEU A 44 -10.23 -13.60 -0.56
C LEU A 44 -10.18 -13.62 -2.09
N PRO A 45 -10.40 -14.73 -2.80
CA PRO A 45 -10.38 -14.77 -4.26
C PRO A 45 -11.39 -13.81 -4.91
N ARG A 46 -12.54 -13.58 -4.26
CA ARG A 46 -13.58 -12.65 -4.75
C ARG A 46 -13.15 -11.19 -4.64
N PHE A 47 -12.26 -10.87 -3.69
CA PHE A 47 -11.73 -9.53 -3.49
C PHE A 47 -10.48 -9.28 -4.32
N ALA A 48 -9.64 -10.28 -4.55
CA ALA A 48 -8.42 -10.16 -5.35
C ALA A 48 -8.68 -9.61 -6.77
N LEU A 49 -9.83 -9.93 -7.36
CA LEU A 49 -10.23 -9.48 -8.70
C LEU A 49 -11.01 -8.15 -8.71
N LYS A 50 -11.14 -7.47 -7.57
CA LYS A 50 -11.84 -6.18 -7.53
C LYS A 50 -10.96 -5.05 -8.07
N GLU A 51 -11.62 -4.07 -8.67
CA GLU A 51 -10.99 -2.83 -9.12
C GLU A 51 -10.26 -2.13 -7.96
N GLY A 52 -9.02 -1.70 -8.22
CA GLY A 52 -8.16 -1.05 -7.22
C GLY A 52 -7.31 -2.01 -6.38
N VAL A 53 -7.39 -3.33 -6.60
CA VAL A 53 -6.46 -4.29 -5.99
C VAL A 53 -5.23 -4.43 -6.86
N VAL A 54 -4.06 -4.18 -6.29
CA VAL A 54 -2.78 -4.13 -7.02
C VAL A 54 -1.80 -5.24 -6.63
N ALA A 55 -2.08 -5.98 -5.57
CA ALA A 55 -1.27 -7.13 -5.16
C ALA A 55 -2.02 -8.04 -4.18
N ILE A 56 -1.56 -9.27 -4.04
CA ILE A 56 -1.87 -10.13 -2.90
C ILE A 56 -0.87 -9.79 -1.79
N GLY A 57 -1.37 -9.35 -0.64
CA GLY A 57 -0.54 -8.93 0.48
C GLY A 57 -1.28 -8.06 1.50
N GLU A 58 -0.68 -7.88 2.61
CA GLU A 58 0.63 -8.27 3.09
C GLU A 58 0.60 -9.73 3.59
N ILE A 59 1.42 -10.63 3.04
CA ILE A 59 1.49 -12.06 3.37
C ILE A 59 2.91 -12.45 3.78
N GLY A 60 3.11 -13.58 4.41
CA GLY A 60 4.47 -14.04 4.79
C GLY A 60 4.55 -14.54 6.22
N TYR A 61 5.62 -14.18 6.94
CA TYR A 61 5.89 -14.69 8.29
C TYR A 61 5.99 -13.58 9.33
N ASP A 62 5.44 -13.84 10.54
CA ASP A 62 5.69 -13.07 11.76
C ASP A 62 6.43 -13.93 12.81
N GLU A 63 5.88 -15.08 13.19
CA GLU A 63 6.45 -16.04 14.13
C GLU A 63 7.06 -17.28 13.45
N GLN A 64 6.96 -17.38 12.15
CA GLN A 64 7.46 -18.47 11.31
C GLN A 64 6.83 -19.84 11.68
N THR A 65 5.53 -19.86 11.95
CA THR A 65 4.77 -21.07 12.30
C THR A 65 4.40 -21.91 11.07
N ALA A 66 3.96 -23.14 11.31
CA ALA A 66 3.45 -24.01 10.24
C ALA A 66 2.13 -23.48 9.62
N LEU A 67 1.29 -22.80 10.41
CA LEU A 67 0.07 -22.19 9.88
C LEU A 67 0.38 -21.00 8.99
N GLU A 68 1.31 -20.13 9.39
CA GLU A 68 1.80 -19.06 8.53
C GLU A 68 2.36 -19.61 7.21
N ASP A 69 3.18 -20.69 7.24
CA ASP A 69 3.71 -21.33 6.02
C ASP A 69 2.58 -21.86 5.13
N ARG A 70 1.59 -22.53 5.70
CA ARG A 70 0.43 -23.06 4.96
C ARG A 70 -0.33 -21.96 4.22
N TYR A 71 -0.69 -20.91 4.93
CA TYR A 71 -1.50 -19.84 4.36
C TYR A 71 -0.68 -18.89 3.48
N PHE A 72 0.60 -18.71 3.74
CA PHE A 72 1.49 -17.99 2.84
C PHE A 72 1.53 -18.69 1.46
N ARG A 73 1.77 -20.00 1.42
CA ARG A 73 1.77 -20.79 0.19
C ARG A 73 0.44 -20.75 -0.55
N ALA A 74 -0.67 -20.86 0.16
CA ALA A 74 -1.99 -20.77 -0.44
C ALA A 74 -2.25 -19.40 -1.10
N GLN A 75 -1.76 -18.32 -0.51
CA GLN A 75 -1.88 -16.98 -1.08
C GLN A 75 -0.92 -16.73 -2.24
N LEU A 76 0.24 -17.38 -2.29
CA LEU A 76 1.11 -17.38 -3.47
C LEU A 76 0.44 -18.06 -4.66
N GLU A 77 -0.27 -19.18 -4.45
CA GLU A 77 -1.06 -19.79 -5.52
C GLU A 77 -2.17 -18.84 -6.01
N LEU A 78 -2.87 -18.18 -5.11
CA LEU A 78 -3.87 -17.17 -5.49
C LEU A 78 -3.26 -16.03 -6.31
N ALA A 79 -2.06 -15.57 -5.96
CA ALA A 79 -1.34 -14.54 -6.71
C ALA A 79 -1.03 -15.00 -8.15
N LYS A 80 -0.60 -16.26 -8.31
CA LYS A 80 -0.38 -16.86 -9.64
C LYS A 80 -1.68 -16.96 -10.45
N GLU A 81 -2.75 -17.46 -9.84
CA GLU A 81 -4.06 -17.60 -10.48
C GLU A 81 -4.64 -16.25 -10.95
N THR A 82 -4.39 -15.19 -10.18
CA THR A 82 -4.88 -13.84 -10.48
C THR A 82 -3.90 -12.98 -11.28
N ALA A 83 -2.68 -13.47 -11.49
CA ALA A 83 -1.57 -12.73 -12.09
C ALA A 83 -1.26 -11.40 -11.39
N LEU A 84 -1.45 -11.34 -10.08
CA LEU A 84 -1.18 -10.16 -9.27
C LEU A 84 0.23 -10.20 -8.68
N PRO A 85 0.89 -9.05 -8.52
CA PRO A 85 2.07 -8.91 -7.68
C PRO A 85 1.84 -9.42 -6.25
N VAL A 86 2.92 -9.65 -5.52
CA VAL A 86 2.90 -10.11 -4.13
C VAL A 86 3.60 -9.09 -3.25
N LEU A 87 2.99 -8.73 -2.13
CA LEU A 87 3.61 -7.95 -1.06
C LEU A 87 3.89 -8.84 0.14
N ILE A 88 5.17 -9.00 0.47
CA ILE A 88 5.62 -9.88 1.55
C ILE A 88 5.93 -9.10 2.81
N HIS A 89 5.30 -9.50 3.91
CA HIS A 89 5.70 -9.16 5.26
C HIS A 89 6.89 -10.00 5.70
N THR A 90 7.93 -9.36 6.22
CA THR A 90 9.07 -10.06 6.81
C THR A 90 9.12 -9.87 8.32
N PRO A 91 9.41 -10.94 9.11
CA PRO A 91 9.28 -10.90 10.56
C PRO A 91 10.26 -9.91 11.22
N HIS A 92 9.87 -9.41 12.39
CA HIS A 92 10.73 -8.55 13.20
C HIS A 92 11.79 -9.32 13.99
N ARG A 93 11.50 -10.58 14.33
CA ARG A 93 12.43 -11.49 15.01
C ARG A 93 13.06 -12.44 14.02
N ASP A 94 14.31 -12.79 14.23
CA ASP A 94 15.08 -13.64 13.31
C ASP A 94 14.96 -13.16 11.85
N LYS A 95 15.14 -11.86 11.67
CA LYS A 95 14.84 -11.10 10.44
C LYS A 95 15.45 -11.76 9.21
N MET A 96 16.75 -12.01 9.22
CA MET A 96 17.46 -12.63 8.09
C MET A 96 16.87 -14.01 7.78
N ARG A 97 16.69 -14.87 8.80
CA ARG A 97 16.14 -16.21 8.60
C ARG A 97 14.75 -16.18 7.99
N GLY A 98 13.86 -15.32 8.53
CA GLY A 98 12.49 -15.21 8.02
C GLY A 98 12.42 -14.62 6.62
N THR A 99 13.29 -13.66 6.30
CA THR A 99 13.42 -13.13 4.95
C THR A 99 13.88 -14.20 3.98
N LEU A 100 14.98 -14.90 4.27
CA LEU A 100 15.46 -16.01 3.44
C LEU A 100 14.37 -17.06 3.20
N ARG A 101 13.65 -17.47 4.26
CA ARG A 101 12.56 -18.44 4.14
C ARG A 101 11.44 -17.93 3.23
N SER A 102 11.09 -16.63 3.32
CA SER A 102 10.08 -16.03 2.44
C SER A 102 10.51 -16.10 0.97
N LEU A 103 11.76 -15.75 0.68
CA LEU A 103 12.30 -15.81 -0.69
C LEU A 103 12.35 -17.24 -1.21
N ASP A 104 12.80 -18.20 -0.38
CA ASP A 104 12.85 -19.62 -0.75
C ASP A 104 11.46 -20.16 -1.09
N VAL A 105 10.43 -19.78 -0.32
CA VAL A 105 9.03 -20.18 -0.60
C VAL A 105 8.53 -19.58 -1.91
N CYS A 106 8.87 -18.33 -2.23
CA CYS A 106 8.52 -17.75 -3.52
C CYS A 106 9.19 -18.49 -4.69
N GLU A 107 10.46 -18.85 -4.54
CA GLU A 107 11.20 -19.64 -5.53
C GLU A 107 10.63 -21.06 -5.68
N GLU A 108 10.30 -21.75 -4.57
CA GLU A 108 9.62 -23.05 -4.54
C GLU A 108 8.29 -23.02 -5.33
N HIS A 109 7.57 -21.91 -5.27
CA HIS A 109 6.31 -21.69 -6.01
C HIS A 109 6.51 -21.17 -7.44
N GLY A 110 7.75 -20.88 -7.85
CA GLY A 110 8.06 -20.35 -9.17
C GLY A 110 7.48 -18.98 -9.45
N ILE A 111 7.37 -18.14 -8.42
CA ILE A 111 6.97 -16.74 -8.57
C ILE A 111 8.13 -15.96 -9.17
N ASP A 112 7.85 -15.17 -10.22
CA ASP A 112 8.86 -14.27 -10.79
C ASP A 112 9.27 -13.21 -9.74
N PRO A 113 10.57 -13.09 -9.41
CA PRO A 113 11.04 -12.10 -8.45
C PRO A 113 10.61 -10.66 -8.77
N SER A 114 10.47 -10.34 -10.04
CA SER A 114 10.00 -9.01 -10.48
C SER A 114 8.57 -8.67 -10.05
N LEU A 115 7.77 -9.68 -9.69
CA LEU A 115 6.39 -9.52 -9.17
C LEU A 115 6.34 -9.45 -7.65
N VAL A 116 7.46 -9.58 -6.94
CA VAL A 116 7.47 -9.71 -5.48
C VAL A 116 8.11 -8.49 -4.82
N ILE A 117 7.35 -7.83 -3.98
CA ILE A 117 7.79 -6.74 -3.12
C ILE A 117 8.02 -7.32 -1.71
N VAL A 118 9.24 -7.25 -1.24
CA VAL A 118 9.64 -7.71 0.10
C VAL A 118 9.70 -6.50 1.01
N ASP A 119 8.79 -6.41 1.98
CA ASP A 119 8.69 -5.24 2.86
C ASP A 119 9.43 -5.43 4.19
N HIS A 120 9.58 -4.29 4.88
CA HIS A 120 10.27 -4.14 6.16
C HIS A 120 11.75 -4.54 6.11
N ASN A 121 12.43 -4.30 4.99
CA ASN A 121 13.87 -4.54 4.90
C ASN A 121 14.68 -3.62 5.83
N ASN A 122 15.88 -4.03 6.08
CA ASN A 122 16.91 -3.27 6.78
C ASN A 122 18.30 -3.57 6.20
N GLU A 123 19.35 -3.11 6.87
CA GLU A 123 20.73 -3.29 6.46
C GLU A 123 21.19 -4.77 6.41
N GLU A 124 20.49 -5.68 7.11
CA GLU A 124 20.81 -7.10 7.10
C GLU A 124 20.29 -7.80 5.84
N THR A 125 19.14 -7.37 5.32
CA THR A 125 18.38 -8.14 4.33
C THR A 125 18.47 -7.59 2.91
N ILE A 126 18.80 -6.30 2.77
CA ILE A 126 18.79 -5.62 1.47
C ILE A 126 19.65 -6.30 0.41
N ASP A 127 20.89 -6.71 0.76
CA ASP A 127 21.79 -7.37 -0.19
C ASP A 127 21.14 -8.62 -0.78
N THR A 128 20.65 -9.50 0.09
CA THR A 128 20.03 -10.78 -0.34
C THR A 128 18.77 -10.57 -1.18
N VAL A 129 17.92 -9.60 -0.80
CA VAL A 129 16.68 -9.31 -1.52
C VAL A 129 16.99 -8.79 -2.93
N LEU A 130 17.90 -7.84 -3.05
CA LEU A 130 18.29 -7.28 -4.35
C LEU A 130 19.05 -8.27 -5.23
N GLU A 131 19.98 -9.06 -4.66
CA GLU A 131 20.74 -10.08 -5.40
C GLU A 131 19.85 -11.16 -6.02
N ARG A 132 18.76 -11.52 -5.35
CA ARG A 132 17.75 -12.47 -5.87
C ARG A 132 16.73 -11.82 -6.82
N GLY A 133 16.84 -10.51 -7.11
CA GLY A 133 16.03 -9.80 -8.10
C GLY A 133 14.66 -9.32 -7.62
N TYR A 134 14.42 -9.33 -6.31
CA TYR A 134 13.20 -8.84 -5.69
C TYR A 134 13.18 -7.33 -5.52
N TRP A 135 12.01 -6.75 -5.27
CA TRP A 135 11.88 -5.35 -4.83
C TRP A 135 12.09 -5.27 -3.32
N ALA A 136 13.00 -4.42 -2.87
CA ALA A 136 13.27 -4.19 -1.46
C ALA A 136 12.51 -2.95 -0.97
N ALA A 137 11.45 -3.16 -0.19
CA ALA A 137 10.66 -2.08 0.41
C ALA A 137 11.08 -1.80 1.85
N PHE A 138 10.99 -0.54 2.24
CA PHE A 138 11.44 0.00 3.53
C PHE A 138 10.39 0.90 4.13
N SER A 139 9.75 0.44 5.21
CA SER A 139 8.74 1.21 5.91
C SER A 139 9.38 2.23 6.85
N ILE A 140 9.21 3.49 6.54
CA ILE A 140 9.67 4.59 7.40
C ILE A 140 8.70 4.78 8.56
N TYR A 141 9.22 4.63 9.78
CA TYR A 141 8.43 4.69 10.99
C TYR A 141 9.18 5.45 12.11
N PRO A 142 8.50 6.27 12.93
CA PRO A 142 9.19 7.17 13.88
C PRO A 142 10.03 6.47 14.94
N SER A 143 9.61 5.29 15.40
CA SER A 143 10.20 4.62 16.56
C SER A 143 10.62 3.17 16.34
N THR A 144 10.29 2.60 15.18
CA THR A 144 10.60 1.20 14.84
C THR A 144 10.99 1.09 13.36
N LYS A 145 11.27 -0.12 12.88
CA LYS A 145 11.56 -0.39 11.46
C LYS A 145 12.74 0.46 10.94
N MET A 146 12.49 1.38 9.98
CA MET A 146 13.51 2.19 9.33
C MET A 146 13.28 3.68 9.62
N GLY A 147 14.33 4.41 10.00
CA GLY A 147 14.31 5.86 10.11
C GLY A 147 14.84 6.55 8.85
N SER A 148 14.43 7.80 8.60
CA SER A 148 14.82 8.55 7.40
C SER A 148 16.34 8.68 7.20
N GLU A 149 17.11 8.92 8.25
CA GLU A 149 18.59 9.03 8.15
C GLU A 149 19.23 7.70 7.71
N ARG A 150 18.77 6.58 8.24
CA ARG A 150 19.23 5.25 7.83
C ARG A 150 18.84 4.95 6.38
N MET A 151 17.61 5.31 5.98
CA MET A 151 17.16 5.14 4.61
C MET A 151 18.02 5.94 3.61
N VAL A 152 18.32 7.18 3.92
CA VAL A 152 19.22 8.00 3.11
C VAL A 152 20.62 7.38 2.98
N SER A 153 21.14 6.81 4.08
CA SER A 153 22.41 6.07 4.06
C SER A 153 22.36 4.85 3.15
N LEU A 154 21.25 4.09 3.16
CA LEU A 154 21.03 2.95 2.27
C LEU A 154 20.94 3.40 0.80
N LEU A 155 20.18 4.44 0.50
CA LEU A 155 20.09 4.98 -0.87
C LEU A 155 21.46 5.46 -1.40
N THR A 156 22.28 6.04 -0.52
CA THR A 156 23.62 6.47 -0.89
C THR A 156 24.53 5.28 -1.20
N ARG A 157 24.38 4.18 -0.46
CA ARG A 157 25.24 2.99 -0.58
C ARG A 157 24.80 2.06 -1.74
N TYR A 158 23.50 1.79 -1.85
CA TYR A 158 22.95 0.79 -2.77
C TYR A 158 22.37 1.39 -4.06
N GLY A 159 22.11 2.70 -4.07
CA GLY A 159 21.32 3.33 -5.12
C GLY A 159 19.82 3.12 -4.92
N ALA A 160 19.05 3.40 -5.96
CA ALA A 160 17.59 3.36 -5.90
C ALA A 160 16.98 2.23 -6.74
N GLU A 161 17.77 1.46 -7.47
CA GLU A 161 17.26 0.40 -8.32
C GLU A 161 16.56 -0.67 -7.47
N ARG A 162 15.29 -0.95 -7.77
CA ARG A 162 14.42 -1.89 -7.03
C ARG A 162 14.24 -1.57 -5.53
N VAL A 163 14.54 -0.36 -5.09
CA VAL A 163 14.32 0.09 -3.71
C VAL A 163 13.02 0.89 -3.64
N ILE A 164 12.12 0.52 -2.73
CA ILE A 164 10.85 1.22 -2.48
C ILE A 164 10.88 1.81 -1.08
N VAL A 165 10.53 3.09 -0.96
CA VAL A 165 10.37 3.77 0.32
C VAL A 165 8.88 3.97 0.59
N ASP A 166 8.40 3.42 1.66
CA ASP A 166 7.02 3.53 2.10
C ASP A 166 6.89 4.04 3.54
N SER A 167 5.69 4.11 4.05
CA SER A 167 5.40 4.45 5.44
C SER A 167 4.34 3.54 6.01
N ALA A 168 4.39 3.32 7.31
CA ALA A 168 3.41 2.51 8.02
C ALA A 168 2.61 3.35 9.01
N CYS A 169 1.35 3.00 9.24
CA CYS A 169 0.43 3.75 10.09
C CYS A 169 -0.40 2.88 11.06
N ASP A 170 -0.05 1.63 11.24
CA ASP A 170 -0.85 0.63 11.96
C ASP A 170 -0.46 0.42 13.43
N TRP A 171 0.76 0.83 13.83
CA TRP A 171 1.29 0.59 15.16
C TRP A 171 1.66 1.87 15.92
N GLY A 172 0.74 2.39 16.69
CA GLY A 172 1.00 3.54 17.56
C GLY A 172 1.21 4.85 16.80
N ILE A 173 2.22 5.62 17.18
CA ILE A 173 2.49 6.92 16.56
C ILE A 173 3.07 6.72 15.17
N SER A 174 2.31 7.09 14.15
CA SER A 174 2.71 7.08 12.76
C SER A 174 2.97 8.48 12.22
N GLU A 175 3.66 8.56 11.09
CA GLU A 175 3.97 9.82 10.42
C GLU A 175 3.53 9.74 8.95
N PRO A 176 2.36 10.29 8.59
CA PRO A 176 1.82 10.19 7.23
C PRO A 176 2.67 10.92 6.18
N LEU A 177 3.57 11.82 6.60
CA LEU A 177 4.51 12.52 5.72
C LEU A 177 5.91 11.90 5.72
N ALA A 178 6.07 10.70 6.27
CA ALA A 178 7.39 10.07 6.45
C ALA A 178 8.14 9.92 5.12
N VAL A 179 7.48 9.46 4.06
CA VAL A 179 8.10 9.32 2.73
C VAL A 179 8.53 10.68 2.18
N ALA A 180 7.66 11.70 2.24
CA ALA A 180 7.98 13.04 1.75
C ALA A 180 9.14 13.68 2.52
N LYS A 181 9.16 13.52 3.85
CA LYS A 181 10.26 14.00 4.70
C LYS A 181 11.57 13.28 4.42
N THR A 182 11.51 11.97 4.17
CA THR A 182 12.68 11.16 3.78
C THR A 182 13.21 11.60 2.42
N ALA A 183 12.33 11.84 1.46
CA ALA A 183 12.71 12.34 0.14
C ALA A 183 13.39 13.71 0.23
N GLN A 184 12.83 14.63 1.02
CA GLN A 184 13.44 15.93 1.27
C GLN A 184 14.83 15.80 1.89
N LEU A 185 14.96 14.99 2.94
CA LEU A 185 16.24 14.74 3.61
C LEU A 185 17.28 14.14 2.65
N ALA A 186 16.87 13.20 1.81
CA ALA A 186 17.74 12.59 0.80
C ALA A 186 18.29 13.63 -0.19
N LEU A 187 17.43 14.55 -0.68
CA LEU A 187 17.87 15.66 -1.53
C LEU A 187 18.83 16.61 -0.81
N GLU A 188 18.55 16.96 0.44
CA GLU A 188 19.41 17.81 1.28
C GLU A 188 20.79 17.17 1.52
N ARG A 189 20.86 15.84 1.58
CA ARG A 189 22.11 15.06 1.75
C ARG A 189 22.81 14.76 0.43
N GLY A 190 22.28 15.26 -0.70
CA GLY A 190 22.90 15.14 -2.02
C GLY A 190 22.64 13.86 -2.77
N VAL A 191 21.62 13.06 -2.37
CA VAL A 191 21.14 11.95 -3.19
C VAL A 191 20.56 12.53 -4.47
N PRO A 192 20.94 12.00 -5.66
CA PRO A 192 20.42 12.53 -6.94
C PRO A 192 18.88 12.50 -6.99
N ARG A 193 18.29 13.59 -7.47
CA ARG A 193 16.83 13.72 -7.59
C ARG A 193 16.19 12.50 -8.27
N ALA A 194 16.76 12.04 -9.39
CA ALA A 194 16.25 10.88 -10.09
C ALA A 194 16.24 9.60 -9.24
N ALA A 195 17.22 9.42 -8.35
CA ALA A 195 17.25 8.29 -7.43
C ALA A 195 16.17 8.41 -6.34
N VAL A 196 15.93 9.63 -5.84
CA VAL A 196 14.86 9.90 -4.86
C VAL A 196 13.48 9.66 -5.48
N GLU A 197 13.24 10.17 -6.68
CA GLU A 197 11.99 9.97 -7.42
C GLU A 197 11.76 8.48 -7.71
N LEU A 198 12.81 7.76 -8.09
CA LEU A 198 12.73 6.32 -8.35
C LEU A 198 12.34 5.55 -7.08
N ALA A 199 13.03 5.77 -5.95
CA ALA A 199 12.80 5.04 -4.71
C ALA A 199 11.46 5.39 -4.02
N CYS A 200 11.07 6.67 -4.04
CA CYS A 200 9.88 7.15 -3.32
C CYS A 200 8.59 7.09 -4.16
N TYR A 201 8.69 6.78 -5.46
CA TYR A 201 7.56 6.84 -6.38
C TYR A 201 7.68 5.82 -7.52
N GLY A 202 8.71 5.95 -8.38
CA GLY A 202 8.77 5.22 -9.66
C GLY A 202 8.81 3.70 -9.49
N ASN A 203 9.53 3.18 -8.49
CA ASN A 203 9.61 1.75 -8.25
C ASN A 203 8.30 1.17 -7.73
N ALA A 204 7.58 1.88 -6.87
CA ALA A 204 6.26 1.45 -6.43
C ALA A 204 5.29 1.36 -7.62
N LEU A 205 5.31 2.37 -8.50
CA LEU A 205 4.52 2.36 -9.72
C LEU A 205 4.91 1.20 -10.65
N ALA A 206 6.21 0.94 -10.84
CA ALA A 206 6.69 -0.17 -11.67
C ALA A 206 6.31 -1.54 -11.08
N ALA A 207 6.43 -1.71 -9.75
CA ALA A 207 6.12 -2.97 -9.08
C ALA A 207 4.61 -3.26 -9.08
N TYR A 208 3.80 -2.35 -8.56
CA TYR A 208 2.35 -2.54 -8.45
C TYR A 208 1.60 -2.33 -9.77
N GLY A 209 2.16 -1.56 -10.70
CA GLY A 209 1.62 -1.36 -12.05
C GLY A 209 1.51 -2.65 -12.86
N GLN A 210 2.30 -3.67 -12.52
CA GLN A 210 2.23 -5.00 -13.14
C GLN A 210 0.87 -5.69 -12.92
N SER A 211 0.08 -5.25 -11.94
CA SER A 211 -1.32 -5.67 -11.78
C SER A 211 -2.24 -5.27 -12.93
N GLY A 212 -1.82 -4.32 -13.78
CA GLY A 212 -2.67 -3.71 -14.79
C GLY A 212 -3.74 -2.75 -14.26
N GLN A 213 -3.85 -2.59 -12.95
CA GLN A 213 -4.84 -1.73 -12.29
C GLN A 213 -4.35 -0.31 -12.05
N MET A 214 -3.03 -0.11 -11.99
CA MET A 214 -2.37 1.16 -11.71
C MET A 214 -1.60 1.61 -12.94
N GLN A 215 -1.75 2.88 -13.34
CA GLN A 215 -1.08 3.45 -14.50
C GLN A 215 -0.35 4.73 -14.13
N GLU A 216 0.71 5.05 -14.84
CA GLU A 216 1.49 6.29 -14.63
C GLU A 216 0.62 7.56 -14.77
N SER A 217 -0.32 7.56 -15.71
CA SER A 217 -1.27 8.66 -15.89
C SER A 217 -2.10 8.97 -14.64
N ASP A 218 -2.33 7.99 -13.78
CA ASP A 218 -3.07 8.18 -12.53
C ASP A 218 -2.35 9.14 -11.56
N TRP A 219 -1.04 9.31 -11.73
CA TRP A 219 -0.18 10.12 -10.88
C TRP A 219 0.22 11.43 -11.56
N LEU A 220 0.45 11.42 -12.86
CA LEU A 220 0.90 12.59 -13.63
C LEU A 220 -0.25 13.55 -13.96
N ASP A 221 -1.48 13.04 -14.03
CA ASP A 221 -2.68 13.84 -14.28
C ASP A 221 -3.73 13.59 -13.18
N PRO A 222 -3.44 14.02 -11.94
CA PRO A 222 -4.37 13.87 -10.85
C PRO A 222 -5.62 14.69 -11.14
N ALA A 223 -6.80 14.11 -10.88
CA ALA A 223 -8.06 14.82 -11.01
C ALA A 223 -8.02 16.09 -10.14
N SER A 224 -8.18 17.24 -10.78
CA SER A 224 -8.36 18.50 -10.06
C SER A 224 -9.70 18.47 -9.34
N ILE A 225 -9.67 18.45 -8.01
CA ILE A 225 -10.89 18.54 -7.21
C ILE A 225 -10.97 19.93 -6.62
N ASP A 226 -11.94 20.71 -7.09
CA ASP A 226 -12.29 21.97 -6.45
C ASP A 226 -13.11 21.68 -5.18
N GLN A 227 -12.44 21.68 -4.05
CA GLN A 227 -13.07 21.51 -2.75
C GLN A 227 -14.16 22.56 -2.48
N THR A 228 -14.04 23.75 -3.06
CA THR A 228 -15.00 24.82 -2.91
C THR A 228 -16.29 24.50 -3.66
N GLU A 229 -16.17 23.94 -4.87
CA GLU A 229 -17.31 23.50 -5.67
C GLU A 229 -17.97 22.25 -5.05
N LEU A 230 -17.17 21.26 -4.64
CA LEU A 230 -17.65 20.02 -4.04
C LEU A 230 -18.51 20.26 -2.81
N TYR A 231 -18.16 21.28 -2.01
CA TYR A 231 -18.89 21.65 -0.80
C TYR A 231 -19.73 22.92 -0.95
N ALA A 232 -20.00 23.34 -2.19
CA ALA A 232 -20.86 24.48 -2.44
C ALA A 232 -22.24 24.28 -1.77
N GLY A 233 -22.73 25.33 -1.12
CA GLY A 233 -23.99 25.26 -0.35
C GLY A 233 -23.88 24.63 1.05
N ASN A 234 -22.73 24.04 1.43
CA ASN A 234 -22.52 23.51 2.78
C ASN A 234 -21.95 24.59 3.72
N SER A 235 -22.82 25.12 4.62
CA SER A 235 -22.43 26.20 5.53
C SER A 235 -21.40 25.80 6.59
N ILE A 236 -21.24 24.51 6.88
CA ILE A 236 -20.31 24.00 7.90
C ILE A 236 -18.87 23.97 7.36
N LEU A 237 -18.68 23.75 6.05
CA LEU A 237 -17.38 23.54 5.44
C LEU A 237 -16.77 24.79 4.77
N ARG A 238 -17.29 25.97 5.07
CA ARG A 238 -16.86 27.23 4.42
C ARG A 238 -15.59 27.87 4.97
N GLY A 239 -14.94 27.25 5.94
CA GLY A 239 -13.59 27.66 6.38
C GLY A 239 -13.45 29.15 6.68
N GLY A 240 -14.27 29.73 7.55
CA GLY A 240 -14.19 31.15 7.95
C GLY A 240 -14.84 32.15 6.97
N ARG A 241 -15.44 31.70 5.88
CA ARG A 241 -16.26 32.56 5.01
C ARG A 241 -17.70 32.68 5.58
N GLU A 242 -18.29 33.86 5.46
CA GLU A 242 -19.70 34.04 5.82
C GLU A 242 -20.59 33.12 4.96
N PRO A 243 -21.62 32.49 5.55
CA PRO A 243 -22.59 31.70 4.80
C PRO A 243 -23.37 32.59 3.82
N VAL A 244 -23.49 32.15 2.59
CA VAL A 244 -24.45 32.75 1.66
C VAL A 244 -25.86 32.32 2.12
N ILE A 245 -26.67 33.24 2.54
CA ILE A 245 -28.07 32.97 2.89
C ILE A 245 -28.83 32.79 1.58
N GLU A 246 -29.04 31.56 1.19
CA GLU A 246 -29.94 31.26 0.07
C GLU A 246 -31.37 31.49 0.48
N ALA A 247 -32.20 32.01 -0.45
CA ALA A 247 -33.62 32.07 -0.24
C ALA A 247 -34.17 30.66 0.11
N PRO A 248 -35.08 30.54 1.08
CA PRO A 248 -35.58 29.23 1.48
C PRO A 248 -36.15 28.51 0.25
N LYS A 249 -35.59 27.35 -0.06
CA LYS A 249 -36.16 26.46 -1.08
C LYS A 249 -37.57 26.07 -0.62
N VAL A 250 -38.55 26.37 -1.44
CA VAL A 250 -39.93 25.89 -1.19
C VAL A 250 -39.85 24.36 -1.07
N ARG A 251 -40.17 23.84 0.10
CA ARG A 251 -40.29 22.38 0.29
C ARG A 251 -41.38 21.90 -0.65
N ARG A 252 -40.98 21.09 -1.65
CA ARG A 252 -41.97 20.35 -2.44
C ARG A 252 -42.68 19.40 -1.49
N THR A 253 -44.01 19.50 -1.48
CA THR A 253 -44.83 18.55 -0.74
C THR A 253 -45.02 17.28 -1.56
N ALA A 254 -45.44 16.21 -0.92
CA ALA A 254 -45.66 14.93 -1.63
C ALA A 254 -46.65 15.06 -2.81
N GLY A 255 -47.50 16.10 -2.82
CA GLY A 255 -48.40 16.40 -3.93
C GLY A 255 -47.74 17.04 -5.15
N ASP A 256 -46.48 17.51 -5.02
CA ASP A 256 -45.72 18.09 -6.13
C ASP A 256 -44.88 17.03 -6.89
N LEU A 257 -44.91 15.76 -6.45
CA LEU A 257 -44.30 14.62 -7.12
C LEU A 257 -45.36 14.07 -8.09
N ASP A 258 -45.20 14.40 -9.37
CA ASP A 258 -45.99 13.79 -10.46
C ASP A 258 -45.48 12.34 -10.63
N ILE A 259 -46.07 11.42 -9.87
CA ILE A 259 -45.85 9.99 -10.01
C ILE A 259 -46.68 9.52 -11.20
N ARG A 260 -46.04 9.50 -12.38
CA ARG A 260 -46.57 8.78 -13.55
C ARG A 260 -45.94 7.40 -13.64
#